data_88740debe023590e2186c194dcd75b26
#
_entry.id   88740debe023590e2186c194dcd75b26
#
_cell.length_a   1.000
_cell.length_b   1.000
_cell.length_c   1.000
_cell.angle_alpha   90.00
_cell.angle_beta   90.00
_cell.angle_gamma   90.00
#
_symmetry.space_group_name_H-M   'P 1'
#
loop_
_entity.id
_entity.type
_entity.pdbx_description
1 polymer ?
#
loop_
_entity_poly.entity_id
_entity_poly.type
_entity_poly.pdbx_seq_one_letter_code
_entity_poly.pdbx_strand_id
1 'polypeptide(L)'
;MNIIKFGNNKRGMDAKELVELISDKVPSHIQINLLKDTYPQGVVRGDQFTIGSLGGEAGKSLKIDINPRSPYFMKGQDFNGADGVGGIVKILMEGRSMKLSEVKELFSDYLDDNKPVEVETISSIIKPDTPQININTPFDSEHKYLNADGELLCLVRRYNTKDNEGNPVLDGHGKPKKEFRQFTGGSNYPKMPDVRPLYNIPNIVASDKIIWVEGEKCADALNELGYTATCTMGGAGMLSRKSANLFDFSPLHDKELVIWPDNDNAGRKVADLVQELSLNAGVKSVTTLTPPRGKPERWDVVDAVAEQFNINEFLNANVKQVKKNINLLDDSLLINRFVGDAPQQKFLIANTLPLAVPIIFSAAGDSGKGMMTLDLAMKVSSGQPMSEAFGGHISEF
;
A
#
# COMPACT_ATOMS: atom_id res chain seq x y z
N MET A 1 -14.11 -5.07 47.12
CA MET A 1 -12.77 -5.53 46.70
C MET A 1 -12.98 -6.60 45.65
N ASN A 2 -13.10 -6.19 44.37
CA ASN A 2 -13.32 -7.12 43.26
C ASN A 2 -12.01 -7.33 42.54
N ILE A 3 -11.42 -8.50 42.79
CA ILE A 3 -10.22 -8.95 42.08
C ILE A 3 -10.67 -9.45 40.71
N ILE A 4 -10.41 -8.67 39.65
CA ILE A 4 -10.57 -9.12 38.29
C ILE A 4 -9.36 -10.00 37.95
N LYS A 5 -9.58 -11.33 37.98
CA LYS A 5 -8.59 -12.28 37.44
C LYS A 5 -8.59 -12.19 35.92
N PHE A 6 -7.53 -11.66 35.39
CA PHE A 6 -7.28 -11.73 33.90
C PHE A 6 -6.93 -13.17 33.53
N GLY A 7 -7.90 -13.84 32.91
CA GLY A 7 -7.68 -15.14 32.28
C GLY A 7 -6.73 -14.99 31.08
N ASN A 8 -5.86 -15.99 30.85
CA ASN A 8 -4.96 -16.18 29.74
C ASN A 8 -5.70 -16.13 28.39
N ASN A 9 -5.94 -14.94 27.84
CA ASN A 9 -6.46 -14.78 26.50
C ASN A 9 -5.29 -14.49 25.53
N LYS A 10 -5.02 -15.40 24.63
CA LYS A 10 -4.00 -15.33 23.56
C LYS A 10 -4.27 -14.25 22.48
N ARG A 11 -5.11 -13.24 22.70
CA ARG A 11 -5.22 -12.08 21.85
C ARG A 11 -4.19 -11.05 22.28
N GLY A 12 -3.25 -10.71 21.39
CA GLY A 12 -2.29 -9.64 21.64
C GLY A 12 -3.05 -8.32 21.89
N MET A 13 -2.66 -7.58 22.93
CA MET A 13 -3.14 -6.24 23.25
C MET A 13 -3.03 -5.33 22.02
N ASP A 14 -4.09 -4.65 21.63
CA ASP A 14 -4.08 -3.70 20.52
C ASP A 14 -3.51 -2.32 20.93
N ALA A 15 -3.33 -1.44 19.95
CA ALA A 15 -2.76 -0.12 20.20
C ALA A 15 -3.65 0.77 21.07
N LYS A 16 -4.98 0.61 21.00
CA LYS A 16 -5.93 1.39 21.77
C LYS A 16 -5.91 0.97 23.24
N GLU A 17 -5.94 -0.33 23.49
CA GLU A 17 -5.81 -0.89 24.84
C GLU A 17 -4.47 -0.47 25.48
N LEU A 18 -3.39 -0.45 24.72
CA LEU A 18 -2.08 -0.01 25.20
C LEU A 18 -2.07 1.48 25.54
N VAL A 19 -2.70 2.35 24.76
CA VAL A 19 -2.82 3.79 25.05
C VAL A 19 -3.57 4.02 26.36
N GLU A 20 -4.68 3.33 26.56
CA GLU A 20 -5.49 3.44 27.79
C GLU A 20 -4.67 3.01 29.03
N LEU A 21 -3.98 1.88 28.92
CA LEU A 21 -3.18 1.33 30.00
C LEU A 21 -1.96 2.21 30.35
N ILE A 22 -1.27 2.75 29.36
CA ILE A 22 -0.16 3.69 29.57
C ILE A 22 -0.66 5.00 30.20
N SER A 23 -1.81 5.49 29.74
CA SER A 23 -2.41 6.72 30.32
C SER A 23 -2.75 6.58 31.79
N ASP A 24 -3.13 5.38 32.24
CA ASP A 24 -3.49 5.08 33.62
C ASP A 24 -2.26 4.81 34.52
N LYS A 25 -1.30 4.03 34.01
CA LYS A 25 -0.18 3.50 34.82
C LYS A 25 1.12 4.27 34.72
N VAL A 26 1.40 4.94 33.58
CA VAL A 26 2.67 5.62 33.36
C VAL A 26 2.58 7.08 33.81
N PRO A 27 3.43 7.54 34.75
CA PRO A 27 3.44 8.92 35.20
C PRO A 27 3.54 9.91 34.04
N SER A 28 2.78 11.01 34.11
CA SER A 28 2.68 12.00 33.04
C SER A 28 4.02 12.67 32.70
N HIS A 29 4.88 12.91 33.70
CA HIS A 29 6.21 13.49 33.48
C HIS A 29 7.10 12.57 32.63
N ILE A 30 6.95 11.26 32.76
CA ILE A 30 7.66 10.27 31.95
C ILE A 30 7.22 10.37 30.49
N GLN A 31 5.90 10.41 30.24
CA GLN A 31 5.35 10.54 28.88
C GLN A 31 5.78 11.88 28.24
N ILE A 32 5.81 12.98 29.02
CA ILE A 32 6.27 14.29 28.53
C ILE A 32 7.77 14.28 28.20
N ASN A 33 8.59 13.63 29.00
CA ASN A 33 10.02 13.52 28.72
C ASN A 33 10.26 12.69 27.44
N LEU A 34 9.58 11.57 27.29
CA LEU A 34 9.63 10.77 26.06
C LEU A 34 9.20 11.55 24.81
N LEU A 35 8.17 12.40 24.94
CA LEU A 35 7.75 13.28 23.86
C LEU A 35 8.86 14.26 23.48
N LYS A 36 9.49 14.91 24.48
CA LYS A 36 10.60 15.86 24.25
C LYS A 36 11.83 15.19 23.64
N ASP A 37 12.17 14.00 24.14
CA ASP A 37 13.29 13.20 23.63
C ASP A 37 13.04 12.68 22.21
N THR A 38 11.76 12.41 21.89
CA THR A 38 11.37 11.98 20.54
C THR A 38 11.48 13.14 19.56
N TYR A 39 11.18 14.36 20.00
CA TYR A 39 11.15 15.55 19.17
C TYR A 39 12.00 16.69 19.76
N PRO A 40 13.34 16.62 19.66
CA PRO A 40 14.23 17.61 20.26
C PRO A 40 14.04 19.04 19.73
N GLN A 41 13.48 19.19 18.53
CA GLN A 41 13.17 20.49 17.91
C GLN A 41 11.80 21.05 18.32
N GLY A 42 11.04 20.31 19.11
CA GLY A 42 9.75 20.74 19.62
C GLY A 42 9.87 21.82 20.68
N VAL A 43 8.88 22.70 20.72
CA VAL A 43 8.85 23.84 21.65
C VAL A 43 7.65 23.72 22.59
N VAL A 44 7.94 23.79 23.90
CA VAL A 44 6.91 23.87 24.94
C VAL A 44 6.46 25.31 25.15
N ARG A 45 5.16 25.55 25.11
CA ARG A 45 4.52 26.84 25.41
C ARG A 45 3.29 26.60 26.28
N GLY A 46 3.41 26.89 27.57
CA GLY A 46 2.37 26.55 28.56
C GLY A 46 2.10 25.05 28.56
N ASP A 47 0.84 24.68 28.39
CA ASP A 47 0.38 23.29 28.36
C ASP A 47 0.43 22.63 26.96
N GLN A 48 1.14 23.23 26.00
CA GLN A 48 1.25 22.72 24.65
C GLN A 48 2.70 22.45 24.26
N PHE A 49 2.93 21.31 23.61
CA PHE A 49 4.13 20.99 22.88
C PHE A 49 3.85 21.16 21.38
N THR A 50 4.69 21.92 20.69
CA THR A 50 4.52 22.25 19.27
C THR A 50 5.72 21.82 18.45
N ILE A 51 5.45 21.21 17.28
CA ILE A 51 6.43 20.74 16.30
C ILE A 51 5.83 20.87 14.89
N GLY A 52 6.60 20.67 13.82
CA GLY A 52 6.11 20.74 12.44
C GLY A 52 5.12 19.62 12.12
N SER A 53 5.52 18.38 12.36
CA SER A 53 4.68 17.18 12.20
C SER A 53 5.20 16.03 13.06
N LEU A 54 4.60 14.84 12.99
CA LEU A 54 5.12 13.61 13.60
C LEU A 54 6.48 13.16 12.99
N GLY A 55 6.90 13.73 11.87
CA GLY A 55 8.25 13.55 11.31
C GLY A 55 9.36 14.25 12.08
N GLY A 56 9.02 15.14 13.02
CA GLY A 56 9.99 15.77 13.96
C GLY A 56 10.67 17.03 13.45
N GLU A 57 10.27 17.57 12.28
CA GLU A 57 10.80 18.82 11.77
C GLU A 57 10.36 20.02 12.63
N ALA A 58 11.19 21.07 12.66
CA ALA A 58 10.83 22.32 13.33
C ALA A 58 9.59 22.96 12.70
N GLY A 59 8.63 23.40 13.52
CA GLY A 59 7.39 24.00 13.02
C GLY A 59 6.38 24.26 14.11
N LYS A 60 5.14 24.54 13.71
CA LYS A 60 4.03 24.89 14.63
C LYS A 60 2.72 24.21 14.24
N SER A 61 2.74 23.31 13.25
CA SER A 61 1.54 22.70 12.69
C SER A 61 0.94 21.64 13.61
N LEU A 62 1.78 20.82 14.22
CA LEU A 62 1.35 19.81 15.19
C LEU A 62 1.41 20.39 16.59
N LYS A 63 0.28 20.36 17.28
CA LYS A 63 0.14 20.77 18.68
C LYS A 63 -0.34 19.59 19.50
N ILE A 64 0.41 19.27 20.57
CA ILE A 64 0.12 18.16 21.49
C ILE A 64 -0.14 18.76 22.88
N ASP A 65 -1.23 18.38 23.48
CA ASP A 65 -1.57 18.78 24.87
C ASP A 65 -0.68 18.02 25.86
N ILE A 66 0.05 18.75 26.68
CA ILE A 66 0.94 18.20 27.71
C ILE A 66 0.45 18.50 29.12
N ASN A 67 -0.78 19.01 29.30
CA ASN A 67 -1.38 19.22 30.60
C ASN A 67 -1.87 17.87 31.19
N PRO A 68 -1.27 17.36 32.29
CA PRO A 68 -1.66 16.08 32.88
C PRO A 68 -3.09 16.02 33.41
N ARG A 69 -3.73 17.19 33.60
CA ARG A 69 -5.12 17.29 34.07
C ARG A 69 -6.14 17.38 32.93
N SER A 70 -5.65 17.46 31.70
CA SER A 70 -6.49 17.56 30.51
C SER A 70 -7.01 16.19 30.07
N PRO A 71 -8.28 16.06 29.64
CA PRO A 71 -8.79 14.84 29.00
C PRO A 71 -8.14 14.58 27.62
N TYR A 72 -7.38 15.55 27.13
CA TYR A 72 -6.63 15.48 25.87
C TYR A 72 -5.12 15.31 26.10
N PHE A 73 -4.69 14.96 27.31
CA PHE A 73 -3.27 14.73 27.59
C PHE A 73 -2.63 13.78 26.60
N MET A 74 -1.49 14.14 26.05
CA MET A 74 -0.74 13.45 24.99
C MET A 74 -1.51 13.26 23.68
N LYS A 75 -2.63 13.95 23.49
CA LYS A 75 -3.36 14.02 22.22
C LYS A 75 -3.04 15.33 21.50
N GLY A 76 -3.10 15.30 20.20
CA GLY A 76 -2.79 16.47 19.40
C GLY A 76 -3.45 16.45 18.04
N GLN A 77 -3.34 17.58 17.34
CA GLN A 77 -3.83 17.74 15.98
C GLN A 77 -2.77 18.41 15.14
N ASP A 78 -2.52 17.86 13.97
CA ASP A 78 -1.73 18.49 12.92
C ASP A 78 -2.66 19.37 12.07
N PHE A 79 -2.39 20.67 12.05
CA PHE A 79 -3.19 21.63 11.28
C PHE A 79 -2.87 21.64 9.78
N ASN A 80 -1.79 20.97 9.37
CA ASN A 80 -1.42 20.82 7.96
C ASN A 80 -1.67 19.39 7.44
N GLY A 81 -2.13 18.47 8.30
CA GLY A 81 -2.40 17.08 7.96
C GLY A 81 -3.74 16.58 8.53
N ALA A 82 -4.23 15.49 7.97
CA ALA A 82 -5.50 14.88 8.39
C ALA A 82 -5.39 14.05 9.69
N ASP A 83 -4.19 13.84 10.22
CA ASP A 83 -3.93 12.87 11.27
C ASP A 83 -3.81 13.50 12.66
N GLY A 84 -4.74 13.14 13.53
CA GLY A 84 -4.65 13.43 14.96
C GLY A 84 -3.62 12.53 15.68
N VAL A 85 -3.00 13.05 16.73
CA VAL A 85 -2.14 12.27 17.65
C VAL A 85 -3.02 11.65 18.74
N GLY A 86 -3.04 10.33 18.80
CA GLY A 86 -3.89 9.56 19.74
C GLY A 86 -3.21 9.13 21.02
N GLY A 87 -2.08 9.72 21.42
CA GLY A 87 -1.35 9.40 22.64
C GLY A 87 0.13 9.06 22.41
N ILE A 88 0.86 8.79 23.51
CA ILE A 88 2.30 8.52 23.49
C ILE A 88 2.67 7.31 22.61
N VAL A 89 1.79 6.32 22.48
CA VAL A 89 2.00 5.14 21.65
C VAL A 89 2.17 5.55 20.19
N LYS A 90 1.27 6.39 19.65
CA LYS A 90 1.37 6.88 18.27
C LYS A 90 2.62 7.75 18.07
N ILE A 91 2.95 8.58 19.05
CA ILE A 91 4.15 9.41 19.06
C ILE A 91 5.43 8.55 18.93
N LEU A 92 5.53 7.47 19.69
CA LEU A 92 6.69 6.57 19.64
C LEU A 92 6.73 5.73 18.36
N MET A 93 5.58 5.24 17.92
CA MET A 93 5.51 4.46 16.69
C MET A 93 5.88 5.28 15.44
N GLU A 94 5.42 6.52 15.34
CA GLU A 94 5.68 7.37 14.18
C GLU A 94 6.96 8.19 14.35
N GLY A 95 7.18 8.82 15.50
CA GLY A 95 8.35 9.67 15.73
C GLY A 95 9.65 8.90 15.94
N ARG A 96 9.59 7.67 16.44
CA ARG A 96 10.75 6.77 16.62
C ARG A 96 10.70 5.53 15.75
N SER A 97 9.72 5.41 14.87
CA SER A 97 9.52 4.22 14.01
C SER A 97 9.45 2.90 14.80
N MET A 98 8.96 2.95 16.03
CA MET A 98 8.84 1.77 16.90
C MET A 98 7.65 0.91 16.51
N LYS A 99 7.81 -0.41 16.60
CA LYS A 99 6.68 -1.35 16.50
C LYS A 99 5.88 -1.37 17.81
N LEU A 100 4.60 -1.74 17.73
CA LEU A 100 3.75 -1.86 18.91
C LEU A 100 4.33 -2.78 20.00
N SER A 101 5.01 -3.86 19.61
CA SER A 101 5.71 -4.76 20.52
C SER A 101 6.86 -4.09 21.27
N GLU A 102 7.61 -3.22 20.61
CA GLU A 102 8.72 -2.47 21.19
C GLU A 102 8.21 -1.38 22.15
N VAL A 103 7.08 -0.75 21.82
CA VAL A 103 6.41 0.18 22.73
C VAL A 103 5.89 -0.54 23.98
N LYS A 104 5.33 -1.74 23.84
CA LYS A 104 4.94 -2.57 24.99
C LYS A 104 6.12 -2.93 25.88
N GLU A 105 7.22 -3.33 25.28
CA GLU A 105 8.45 -3.68 25.99
C GLU A 105 9.02 -2.47 26.75
N LEU A 106 9.01 -1.29 26.13
CA LEU A 106 9.45 -0.03 26.75
C LEU A 106 8.69 0.29 28.05
N PHE A 107 7.41 -0.02 28.11
CA PHE A 107 6.57 0.23 29.27
C PHE A 107 6.33 -1.01 30.13
N SER A 108 7.01 -2.13 29.87
CA SER A 108 6.75 -3.43 30.55
C SER A 108 6.77 -3.31 32.06
N ASP A 109 7.71 -2.56 32.62
CA ASP A 109 7.85 -2.40 34.09
C ASP A 109 6.69 -1.62 34.71
N TYR A 110 6.03 -0.74 33.96
CA TYR A 110 4.84 0.00 34.41
C TYR A 110 3.56 -0.81 34.19
N LEU A 111 3.58 -1.78 33.29
CA LEU A 111 2.41 -2.58 32.93
C LEU A 111 2.30 -3.86 33.76
N ASP A 112 3.36 -4.25 34.49
CA ASP A 112 3.38 -5.43 35.35
C ASP A 112 2.93 -5.07 36.78
N ASP A 113 1.74 -5.52 37.18
CA ASP A 113 1.14 -5.27 38.48
C ASP A 113 1.94 -5.87 39.68
N ASN A 114 2.91 -6.73 39.41
CA ASN A 114 3.71 -7.43 40.43
C ASN A 114 5.10 -6.81 40.68
N LYS A 115 5.49 -5.78 39.91
CA LYS A 115 6.75 -5.09 40.13
C LYS A 115 6.56 -3.77 40.86
N PRO A 116 7.26 -3.50 41.99
CA PRO A 116 7.33 -2.17 42.55
C PRO A 116 8.07 -1.27 41.55
N VAL A 117 7.42 -0.20 41.13
CA VAL A 117 8.00 0.80 40.24
C VAL A 117 9.00 1.63 41.02
N GLU A 118 10.28 1.30 41.05
CA GLU A 118 11.31 2.24 41.41
C GLU A 118 11.42 3.26 40.28
N VAL A 119 11.28 4.54 40.65
CA VAL A 119 11.35 5.68 39.70
C VAL A 119 12.82 5.91 39.31
N GLU A 120 13.43 4.92 38.71
CA GLU A 120 14.65 5.16 37.93
C GLU A 120 14.25 5.84 36.62
N THR A 121 14.95 6.92 36.33
CA THR A 121 14.75 7.76 35.15
C THR A 121 14.73 6.87 33.91
N ILE A 122 13.64 6.88 33.12
CA ILE A 122 13.52 6.14 31.83
C ILE A 122 14.69 6.43 30.88
N SER A 123 15.43 7.51 31.08
CA SER A 123 16.74 7.75 30.41
C SER A 123 17.73 6.59 30.57
N SER A 124 17.57 5.70 31.56
CA SER A 124 18.38 4.50 31.74
C SER A 124 17.75 3.24 31.15
N ILE A 125 16.43 3.27 30.88
CA ILE A 125 15.68 2.15 30.27
C ILE A 125 15.67 2.24 28.76
N ILE A 126 15.74 3.47 28.22
CA ILE A 126 16.08 3.68 26.82
C ILE A 126 17.59 3.36 26.72
N LYS A 127 17.91 2.08 26.44
CA LYS A 127 19.27 1.78 26.02
C LYS A 127 19.59 2.75 24.89
N PRO A 128 20.61 3.63 25.03
CA PRO A 128 21.00 4.53 23.95
C PRO A 128 21.57 3.79 22.74
N ASP A 129 21.48 2.48 22.70
CA ASP A 129 22.21 1.59 21.83
C ASP A 129 21.47 0.94 20.67
N THR A 130 20.23 1.36 20.39
CA THR A 130 19.81 1.21 18.99
C THR A 130 20.02 2.59 18.35
N PRO A 131 21.10 2.80 17.58
CA PRO A 131 21.31 4.09 16.93
C PRO A 131 20.08 4.37 16.08
N GLN A 132 19.36 5.45 16.41
CA GLN A 132 18.20 5.86 15.61
C GLN A 132 18.70 6.07 14.18
N ILE A 133 18.19 5.24 13.26
CA ILE A 133 18.50 5.42 11.85
C ILE A 133 18.01 6.80 11.45
N ASN A 134 18.92 7.64 10.98
CA ASN A 134 18.63 8.96 10.42
C ASN A 134 19.33 9.11 9.07
N ILE A 135 19.13 10.24 8.41
CA ILE A 135 19.66 10.49 7.08
C ILE A 135 21.21 10.39 6.99
N ASN A 136 21.92 10.54 8.10
CA ASN A 136 23.38 10.45 8.17
C ASN A 136 23.86 9.04 8.58
N THR A 137 22.95 8.13 8.95
CA THR A 137 23.31 6.76 9.30
C THR A 137 23.91 6.04 8.09
N PRO A 138 25.10 5.42 8.20
CA PRO A 138 25.67 4.64 7.09
C PRO A 138 24.73 3.55 6.61
N PHE A 139 24.61 3.40 5.31
CA PHE A 139 23.71 2.45 4.66
C PHE A 139 24.47 1.55 3.67
N ASP A 140 23.88 0.41 3.34
CA ASP A 140 24.48 -0.57 2.41
C ASP A 140 24.12 -0.26 0.94
N SER A 141 22.90 0.21 0.68
CA SER A 141 22.46 0.65 -0.65
C SER A 141 21.39 1.72 -0.54
N GLU A 142 21.30 2.55 -1.57
CA GLU A 142 20.33 3.64 -1.70
C GLU A 142 19.68 3.61 -3.08
N HIS A 143 18.35 3.76 -3.11
CA HIS A 143 17.57 3.92 -4.33
C HIS A 143 16.83 5.26 -4.26
N LYS A 144 16.93 6.05 -5.33
CA LYS A 144 16.30 7.36 -5.44
C LYS A 144 15.00 7.23 -6.23
N TYR A 145 13.92 7.66 -5.63
CA TYR A 145 12.63 7.80 -6.28
C TYR A 145 12.49 9.23 -6.75
N LEU A 146 12.40 9.42 -8.05
CA LEU A 146 12.36 10.73 -8.71
C LEU A 146 10.99 10.93 -9.36
N ASN A 147 10.54 12.19 -9.49
CA ASN A 147 9.39 12.53 -10.34
C ASN A 147 9.82 12.57 -11.84
N ALA A 148 8.88 12.91 -12.73
CA ALA A 148 9.12 12.96 -14.17
C ALA A 148 10.20 14.00 -14.56
N ASP A 149 10.34 15.07 -13.78
CA ASP A 149 11.30 16.16 -13.97
C ASP A 149 12.68 15.86 -13.36
N GLY A 150 12.85 14.69 -12.73
CA GLY A 150 14.08 14.26 -12.07
C GLY A 150 14.27 14.80 -10.65
N GLU A 151 13.27 15.40 -10.05
CA GLU A 151 13.32 15.87 -8.67
C GLU A 151 13.11 14.72 -7.68
N LEU A 152 13.82 14.78 -6.55
CA LEU A 152 13.78 13.74 -5.54
C LEU A 152 12.46 13.74 -4.76
N LEU A 153 11.73 12.63 -4.83
CA LEU A 153 10.51 12.37 -4.05
C LEU A 153 10.82 11.64 -2.74
N CYS A 154 11.67 10.61 -2.82
CA CYS A 154 11.98 9.76 -1.68
C CYS A 154 13.31 9.04 -1.88
N LEU A 155 14.04 8.81 -0.78
CA LEU A 155 15.17 7.89 -0.72
C LEU A 155 14.71 6.59 -0.05
N VAL A 156 15.07 5.46 -0.61
CA VAL A 156 14.93 4.15 0.04
C VAL A 156 16.32 3.62 0.32
N ARG A 157 16.64 3.44 1.60
CA ARG A 157 17.94 2.95 2.05
C ARG A 157 17.81 1.60 2.70
N ARG A 158 18.75 0.74 2.38
CA ARG A 158 18.89 -0.58 2.97
C ARG A 158 20.00 -0.56 4.03
N TYR A 159 19.70 -1.20 5.15
CA TYR A 159 20.63 -1.41 6.26
C TYR A 159 20.69 -2.91 6.56
N ASN A 160 21.89 -3.45 6.71
CA ASN A 160 22.06 -4.79 7.27
C ASN A 160 22.01 -4.65 8.79
N THR A 161 21.06 -5.33 9.43
CA THR A 161 20.91 -5.30 10.88
C THR A 161 22.13 -5.96 11.52
N LYS A 162 22.79 -5.24 12.43
CA LYS A 162 23.93 -5.72 13.19
C LYS A 162 23.55 -5.81 14.67
N ASP A 163 24.14 -6.75 15.38
CA ASP A 163 24.05 -6.82 16.84
C ASP A 163 24.94 -5.77 17.53
N ASN A 164 24.92 -5.74 18.86
CA ASN A 164 25.72 -4.79 19.66
C ASN A 164 27.24 -4.97 19.50
N GLU A 165 27.68 -6.11 18.96
CA GLU A 165 29.09 -6.43 18.70
C GLU A 165 29.48 -6.12 17.25
N GLY A 166 28.52 -5.67 16.42
CA GLY A 166 28.72 -5.32 15.01
C GLY A 166 28.61 -6.51 14.05
N ASN A 167 28.23 -7.70 14.53
CA ASN A 167 28.02 -8.87 13.69
C ASN A 167 26.66 -8.82 12.98
N PRO A 168 26.53 -9.36 11.77
CA PRO A 168 25.23 -9.41 11.08
C PRO A 168 24.21 -10.26 11.87
N VAL A 169 23.06 -9.68 12.18
CA VAL A 169 21.92 -10.46 12.67
C VAL A 169 21.37 -11.27 11.51
N LEU A 170 21.22 -12.59 11.70
CA LEU A 170 20.69 -13.49 10.68
C LEU A 170 19.17 -13.66 10.82
N ASP A 171 18.50 -13.83 9.68
CA ASP A 171 17.08 -14.19 9.64
C ASP A 171 16.90 -15.70 9.91
N GLY A 172 15.65 -16.19 9.95
CA GLY A 172 15.32 -17.60 10.16
C GLY A 172 15.86 -18.57 9.10
N HIS A 173 16.48 -18.06 8.03
CA HIS A 173 17.08 -18.83 6.94
C HIS A 173 18.63 -18.68 6.91
N GLY A 174 19.22 -18.08 7.95
CA GLY A 174 20.66 -17.87 8.05
C GLY A 174 21.23 -16.76 7.16
N LYS A 175 20.38 -15.90 6.57
CA LYS A 175 20.80 -14.76 5.77
C LYS A 175 20.83 -13.48 6.61
N PRO A 176 21.72 -12.51 6.32
CA PRO A 176 21.71 -11.23 7.01
C PRO A 176 20.33 -10.56 6.94
N LYS A 177 19.79 -10.24 8.11
CA LYS A 177 18.52 -9.52 8.24
C LYS A 177 18.66 -8.14 7.64
N LYS A 178 17.72 -7.77 6.77
CA LYS A 178 17.71 -6.52 6.04
C LYS A 178 16.61 -5.62 6.58
N GLU A 179 16.91 -4.34 6.70
CA GLU A 179 15.97 -3.30 7.07
C GLU A 179 15.95 -2.22 5.99
N PHE A 180 14.77 -1.81 5.57
CA PHE A 180 14.59 -0.74 4.59
C PHE A 180 13.94 0.46 5.26
N ARG A 181 14.48 1.65 5.02
CA ARG A 181 13.94 2.91 5.53
C ARG A 181 13.77 3.90 4.39
N GLN A 182 12.66 4.60 4.42
CA GLN A 182 12.29 5.62 3.46
C GLN A 182 12.51 7.01 4.07
N PHE A 183 13.01 7.96 3.28
CA PHE A 183 13.23 9.35 3.72
C PHE A 183 12.58 10.27 2.68
N THR A 184 11.54 10.99 3.09
CA THR A 184 10.70 11.82 2.23
C THR A 184 10.66 13.25 2.73
N GLY A 185 10.56 14.23 1.82
CA GLY A 185 10.31 15.63 2.15
C GLY A 185 11.45 16.31 2.92
N GLY A 186 12.71 15.87 2.74
CA GLY A 186 13.86 16.42 3.46
C GLY A 186 13.92 16.05 4.94
N SER A 187 13.14 15.06 5.37
CA SER A 187 13.16 14.56 6.75
C SER A 187 14.51 13.94 7.08
N ASN A 188 15.04 14.27 8.26
CA ASN A 188 16.23 13.62 8.80
C ASN A 188 15.98 12.22 9.34
N TYR A 189 14.73 11.85 9.56
CA TYR A 189 14.30 10.55 10.08
C TYR A 189 13.46 9.81 9.07
N PRO A 190 13.38 8.46 9.16
CA PRO A 190 12.57 7.66 8.26
C PRO A 190 11.12 8.15 8.22
N LYS A 191 10.65 8.45 7.01
CA LYS A 191 9.28 8.84 6.72
C LYS A 191 8.83 8.26 5.40
N MET A 192 7.74 7.49 5.42
CA MET A 192 7.12 6.96 4.21
C MET A 192 6.37 8.09 3.48
N PRO A 193 6.44 8.19 2.15
CA PRO A 193 5.62 9.14 1.40
C PRO A 193 4.14 8.77 1.50
N ASP A 194 3.28 9.79 1.57
CA ASP A 194 1.81 9.62 1.62
C ASP A 194 1.30 8.95 0.34
N VAL A 195 1.79 9.40 -0.80
CA VAL A 195 1.61 8.76 -2.11
C VAL A 195 2.91 8.08 -2.49
N ARG A 196 2.88 6.77 -2.71
CA ARG A 196 4.05 5.95 -3.00
C ARG A 196 4.30 5.90 -4.50
N PRO A 197 5.37 6.55 -4.98
CA PRO A 197 5.70 6.56 -6.40
C PRO A 197 6.24 5.21 -6.86
N LEU A 198 6.16 4.96 -8.16
CA LEU A 198 6.93 3.91 -8.81
C LEU A 198 8.42 4.28 -8.86
N TYR A 199 9.28 3.28 -8.89
CA TYR A 199 10.70 3.48 -9.10
C TYR A 199 10.98 3.89 -10.56
N ASN A 200 12.01 4.74 -10.79
CA ASN A 200 12.51 5.08 -12.13
C ASN A 200 11.51 5.82 -13.05
N ILE A 201 10.65 6.69 -12.50
CA ILE A 201 9.63 7.44 -13.27
C ILE A 201 10.22 8.19 -14.48
N PRO A 202 11.38 8.88 -14.41
CA PRO A 202 11.92 9.59 -15.59
C PRO A 202 12.07 8.68 -16.81
N ASN A 203 12.58 7.46 -16.64
CA ASN A 203 12.72 6.52 -17.74
C ASN A 203 11.38 5.87 -18.15
N ILE A 204 10.44 5.68 -17.21
CA ILE A 204 9.07 5.25 -17.53
C ILE A 204 8.43 6.23 -18.51
N VAL A 205 8.52 7.52 -18.23
CA VAL A 205 7.91 8.57 -19.08
C VAL A 205 8.53 8.55 -20.48
N ALA A 206 9.84 8.34 -20.59
CA ALA A 206 10.59 8.32 -21.84
C ALA A 206 10.42 7.05 -22.67
N SER A 207 9.80 5.98 -22.13
CA SER A 207 9.73 4.66 -22.78
C SER A 207 8.31 4.22 -23.01
N ASP A 208 8.07 3.44 -24.07
CA ASP A 208 6.76 2.85 -24.37
C ASP A 208 6.57 1.49 -23.72
N LYS A 209 7.66 0.72 -23.53
CA LYS A 209 7.63 -0.63 -22.95
C LYS A 209 8.34 -0.65 -21.60
N ILE A 210 7.62 -1.05 -20.58
CA ILE A 210 8.06 -1.05 -19.18
C ILE A 210 8.02 -2.47 -18.63
N ILE A 211 9.03 -2.83 -17.83
CA ILE A 211 9.08 -4.10 -17.12
C ILE A 211 8.88 -3.81 -15.62
N TRP A 212 7.83 -4.36 -15.02
CA TRP A 212 7.65 -4.32 -13.57
C TRP A 212 8.29 -5.56 -12.94
N VAL A 213 9.03 -5.36 -11.84
CA VAL A 213 9.67 -6.40 -11.01
C VAL A 213 9.42 -6.11 -9.53
N GLU A 214 9.72 -7.06 -8.63
CA GLU A 214 9.35 -6.90 -7.22
C GLU A 214 10.16 -5.88 -6.45
N GLY A 215 11.41 -5.63 -6.80
CA GLY A 215 12.29 -4.77 -6.03
C GLY A 215 13.27 -3.96 -6.87
N GLU A 216 13.82 -2.91 -6.23
CA GLU A 216 14.70 -1.94 -6.86
C GLU A 216 15.96 -2.59 -7.45
N LYS A 217 16.53 -3.60 -6.75
CA LYS A 217 17.72 -4.30 -7.23
C LYS A 217 17.48 -5.04 -8.54
N CYS A 218 16.29 -5.66 -8.69
CA CYS A 218 15.88 -6.32 -9.92
C CYS A 218 15.62 -5.30 -11.04
N ALA A 219 15.02 -4.15 -10.70
CA ALA A 219 14.81 -3.07 -11.65
C ALA A 219 16.15 -2.50 -12.15
N ASP A 220 17.09 -2.24 -11.25
CA ASP A 220 18.42 -1.74 -11.60
C ASP A 220 19.16 -2.72 -12.52
N ALA A 221 19.13 -4.02 -12.23
CA ALA A 221 19.77 -5.03 -13.05
C ALA A 221 19.22 -5.06 -14.49
N LEU A 222 17.92 -4.85 -14.69
CA LEU A 222 17.35 -4.72 -16.05
C LEU A 222 17.69 -3.37 -16.70
N ASN A 223 17.68 -2.29 -15.91
CA ASN A 223 18.02 -0.95 -16.40
C ASN A 223 19.48 -0.90 -16.91
N GLU A 224 20.41 -1.56 -16.22
CA GLU A 224 21.82 -1.71 -16.64
C GLU A 224 21.95 -2.47 -17.97
N LEU A 225 21.04 -3.39 -18.28
CA LEU A 225 20.97 -4.11 -19.55
C LEU A 225 20.25 -3.34 -20.66
N GLY A 226 19.82 -2.08 -20.40
CA GLY A 226 19.17 -1.22 -21.38
C GLY A 226 17.66 -1.40 -21.49
N TYR A 227 17.02 -2.15 -20.59
CA TYR A 227 15.57 -2.19 -20.48
C TYR A 227 15.07 -1.05 -19.58
N THR A 228 13.80 -0.68 -19.71
CA THR A 228 13.18 0.22 -18.76
C THR A 228 12.39 -0.58 -17.75
N ALA A 229 12.94 -0.68 -16.54
CA ALA A 229 12.32 -1.43 -15.46
C ALA A 229 11.94 -0.54 -14.28
N THR A 230 10.89 -0.96 -13.59
CA THR A 230 10.32 -0.31 -12.39
C THR A 230 9.89 -1.34 -11.35
N CYS A 231 9.66 -0.87 -10.13
CA CYS A 231 9.04 -1.64 -9.06
C CYS A 231 8.16 -0.74 -8.20
N THR A 232 7.37 -1.36 -7.32
CA THR A 232 6.68 -0.65 -6.25
C THR A 232 7.57 -0.52 -5.01
N MET A 233 7.49 0.62 -4.32
CA MET A 233 8.26 0.89 -3.11
C MET A 233 8.00 -0.17 -2.03
N GLY A 234 9.08 -0.74 -1.48
CA GLY A 234 9.01 -1.68 -0.37
C GLY A 234 8.69 -3.12 -0.76
N GLY A 235 8.72 -3.46 -2.06
CA GLY A 235 8.55 -4.81 -2.56
C GLY A 235 7.17 -5.43 -2.33
N ALA A 236 7.06 -6.74 -2.52
CA ALA A 236 5.82 -7.51 -2.41
C ALA A 236 5.09 -7.36 -1.07
N GLY A 237 5.82 -7.17 0.03
CA GLY A 237 5.22 -7.08 1.36
C GLY A 237 4.45 -5.79 1.63
N MET A 238 4.69 -4.73 0.88
CA MET A 238 4.07 -3.41 1.09
C MET A 238 2.86 -3.17 0.19
N LEU A 239 2.78 -3.82 -0.96
CA LEU A 239 1.64 -3.74 -1.87
C LEU A 239 0.61 -4.80 -1.53
N SER A 240 -0.56 -4.36 -1.12
CA SER A 240 -1.71 -5.21 -0.80
C SER A 240 -3.00 -4.51 -1.21
N ARG A 241 -4.13 -5.24 -1.27
CA ARG A 241 -5.44 -4.62 -1.57
C ARG A 241 -5.81 -3.49 -0.59
N LYS A 242 -5.34 -3.55 0.66
CA LYS A 242 -5.59 -2.51 1.67
C LYS A 242 -4.74 -1.25 1.47
N SER A 243 -3.56 -1.38 0.89
CA SER A 243 -2.61 -0.29 0.66
C SER A 243 -2.54 0.14 -0.81
N ALA A 244 -3.31 -0.48 -1.70
CA ALA A 244 -3.25 -0.25 -3.15
C ALA A 244 -3.49 1.23 -3.54
N ASN A 245 -4.40 1.89 -2.83
CA ASN A 245 -4.73 3.31 -3.05
C ASN A 245 -3.61 4.29 -2.64
N LEU A 246 -2.57 3.81 -1.97
CA LEU A 246 -1.41 4.62 -1.60
C LEU A 246 -0.34 4.64 -2.70
N PHE A 247 -0.45 3.79 -3.74
CA PHE A 247 0.53 3.69 -4.81
C PHE A 247 0.05 4.42 -6.06
N ASP A 248 0.94 5.21 -6.66
CA ASP A 248 0.66 5.93 -7.91
C ASP A 248 1.15 5.12 -9.11
N PHE A 249 0.22 4.56 -9.85
CA PHE A 249 0.47 3.84 -11.10
C PHE A 249 0.25 4.73 -12.34
N SER A 250 -0.09 6.01 -12.18
CA SER A 250 -0.37 6.93 -13.30
C SER A 250 0.78 7.07 -14.30
N PRO A 251 2.08 6.97 -13.93
CA PRO A 251 3.17 7.01 -14.91
C PRO A 251 3.13 5.89 -15.95
N LEU A 252 2.38 4.81 -15.70
CA LEU A 252 2.20 3.70 -16.64
C LEU A 252 1.07 3.92 -17.66
N HIS A 253 0.36 5.05 -17.60
CA HIS A 253 -0.69 5.36 -18.57
C HIS A 253 -0.16 5.28 -20.01
N ASP A 254 -0.92 4.57 -20.87
CA ASP A 254 -0.60 4.34 -22.30
C ASP A 254 0.74 3.60 -22.58
N LYS A 255 1.29 2.90 -21.58
CA LYS A 255 2.49 2.09 -21.71
C LYS A 255 2.18 0.62 -21.94
N GLU A 256 3.10 -0.11 -22.56
CA GLU A 256 3.09 -1.57 -22.65
C GLU A 256 3.83 -2.14 -21.42
N LEU A 257 3.10 -2.80 -20.54
CA LEU A 257 3.65 -3.32 -19.28
C LEU A 257 3.92 -4.83 -19.39
N VAL A 258 5.12 -5.23 -19.00
CA VAL A 258 5.49 -6.63 -18.79
C VAL A 258 5.74 -6.82 -17.28
N ILE A 259 5.02 -7.73 -16.64
CA ILE A 259 5.19 -8.04 -15.22
C ILE A 259 6.03 -9.31 -15.12
N TRP A 260 7.18 -9.21 -14.46
CA TRP A 260 8.08 -10.33 -14.17
C TRP A 260 8.11 -10.57 -12.66
N PRO A 261 7.25 -11.49 -12.15
CA PRO A 261 7.21 -11.81 -10.73
C PRO A 261 8.36 -12.72 -10.30
N ASP A 262 8.71 -12.70 -9.02
CA ASP A 262 9.53 -13.73 -8.41
C ASP A 262 8.85 -15.11 -8.51
N ASN A 263 9.64 -16.18 -8.56
CA ASN A 263 9.13 -17.54 -8.72
C ASN A 263 8.60 -18.12 -7.39
N ASP A 264 7.62 -17.44 -6.79
CA ASP A 264 6.93 -17.93 -5.59
C ASP A 264 5.46 -17.56 -5.55
N ASN A 265 4.74 -17.99 -4.50
CA ASN A 265 3.31 -17.72 -4.36
C ASN A 265 3.03 -16.25 -3.99
N ALA A 266 3.96 -15.57 -3.33
CA ALA A 266 3.82 -14.17 -2.97
C ALA A 266 3.95 -13.30 -4.22
N GLY A 267 5.00 -13.54 -5.02
CA GLY A 267 5.24 -12.87 -6.29
C GLY A 267 4.05 -12.97 -7.26
N ARG A 268 3.47 -14.17 -7.39
CA ARG A 268 2.27 -14.36 -8.24
C ARG A 268 1.08 -13.52 -7.77
N LYS A 269 0.80 -13.47 -6.46
CA LYS A 269 -0.32 -12.66 -5.91
C LYS A 269 -0.11 -11.17 -6.10
N VAL A 270 1.14 -10.73 -5.95
CA VAL A 270 1.48 -9.32 -6.18
C VAL A 270 1.39 -8.98 -7.65
N ALA A 271 1.84 -9.86 -8.54
CA ALA A 271 1.71 -9.68 -9.99
C ALA A 271 0.25 -9.51 -10.43
N ASP A 272 -0.66 -10.33 -9.89
CA ASP A 272 -2.11 -10.20 -10.15
C ASP A 272 -2.64 -8.81 -9.72
N LEU A 273 -2.21 -8.33 -8.56
CA LEU A 273 -2.62 -7.00 -8.07
C LEU A 273 -1.99 -5.87 -8.89
N VAL A 274 -0.72 -5.98 -9.28
CA VAL A 274 -0.05 -5.01 -10.16
C VAL A 274 -0.75 -4.97 -11.51
N GLN A 275 -1.12 -6.12 -12.07
CA GLN A 275 -1.90 -6.19 -13.31
C GLN A 275 -3.22 -5.42 -13.19
N GLU A 276 -3.98 -5.67 -12.12
CA GLU A 276 -5.26 -4.99 -11.84
C GLU A 276 -5.06 -3.47 -11.74
N LEU A 277 -4.08 -3.01 -10.93
CA LEU A 277 -3.82 -1.58 -10.71
C LEU A 277 -3.33 -0.88 -11.97
N SER A 278 -2.48 -1.55 -12.77
CA SER A 278 -1.97 -1.01 -14.01
C SER A 278 -3.07 -0.88 -15.07
N LEU A 279 -3.98 -1.85 -15.17
CA LEU A 279 -5.16 -1.75 -16.05
C LEU A 279 -6.05 -0.57 -15.65
N ASN A 280 -6.25 -0.36 -14.33
CA ASN A 280 -7.00 0.79 -13.83
C ASN A 280 -6.31 2.13 -14.11
N ALA A 281 -4.97 2.15 -14.10
CA ALA A 281 -4.17 3.32 -14.46
C ALA A 281 -4.13 3.60 -15.97
N GLY A 282 -4.68 2.72 -16.80
CA GLY A 282 -4.81 2.96 -18.24
C GLY A 282 -3.60 2.53 -19.06
N VAL A 283 -2.89 1.46 -18.68
CA VAL A 283 -1.86 0.87 -19.55
C VAL A 283 -2.45 0.43 -20.89
N LYS A 284 -1.67 0.53 -21.96
CA LYS A 284 -2.06 0.09 -23.30
C LYS A 284 -2.21 -1.42 -23.38
N SER A 285 -1.29 -2.15 -22.75
CA SER A 285 -1.34 -3.60 -22.62
C SER A 285 -0.57 -4.06 -21.40
N VAL A 286 -0.92 -5.21 -20.85
CA VAL A 286 -0.17 -5.86 -19.78
C VAL A 286 0.05 -7.34 -20.10
N THR A 287 1.27 -7.81 -19.84
CA THR A 287 1.65 -9.23 -19.98
C THR A 287 2.31 -9.67 -18.68
N THR A 288 1.80 -10.71 -18.04
CA THR A 288 2.46 -11.31 -16.87
C THR A 288 3.25 -12.53 -17.32
N LEU A 289 4.57 -12.52 -17.04
CA LEU A 289 5.46 -13.63 -17.35
C LEU A 289 5.28 -14.77 -16.36
N THR A 290 5.45 -15.99 -16.85
CA THR A 290 5.55 -17.17 -16.00
C THR A 290 7.02 -17.60 -15.92
N PRO A 291 7.63 -17.65 -14.74
CA PRO A 291 9.00 -18.14 -14.59
C PRO A 291 9.18 -19.51 -15.23
N PRO A 292 10.34 -19.80 -15.86
CA PRO A 292 10.57 -21.06 -16.57
C PRO A 292 10.48 -22.26 -15.64
N ARG A 293 9.98 -23.38 -16.16
CA ARG A 293 9.93 -24.63 -15.40
C ARG A 293 11.33 -25.05 -14.97
N GLY A 294 11.46 -25.52 -13.71
CA GLY A 294 12.74 -25.99 -13.16
C GLY A 294 13.59 -24.90 -12.48
N LYS A 295 13.20 -23.63 -12.54
CA LYS A 295 13.86 -22.60 -11.75
C LYS A 295 13.50 -22.73 -10.27
N PRO A 296 14.46 -22.43 -9.35
CA PRO A 296 14.24 -22.56 -7.92
C PRO A 296 13.15 -21.60 -7.42
N GLU A 297 12.61 -21.89 -6.25
CA GLU A 297 11.72 -20.97 -5.55
C GLU A 297 12.44 -19.64 -5.29
N ARG A 298 11.72 -18.51 -5.47
CA ARG A 298 12.23 -17.13 -5.38
C ARG A 298 13.29 -16.76 -6.43
N TRP A 299 13.38 -17.51 -7.52
CA TRP A 299 14.19 -17.11 -8.66
C TRP A 299 13.65 -15.78 -9.22
N ASP A 300 14.56 -14.81 -9.34
CA ASP A 300 14.26 -13.43 -9.74
C ASP A 300 15.12 -12.97 -10.92
N VAL A 301 15.01 -11.69 -11.27
CA VAL A 301 15.80 -11.06 -12.33
C VAL A 301 17.29 -11.10 -12.03
N VAL A 302 17.70 -10.91 -10.78
CA VAL A 302 19.13 -10.90 -10.40
C VAL A 302 19.74 -12.27 -10.61
N ASP A 303 18.99 -13.34 -10.28
CA ASP A 303 19.40 -14.72 -10.56
C ASP A 303 19.49 -14.96 -12.07
N ALA A 304 18.51 -14.47 -12.85
CA ALA A 304 18.53 -14.59 -14.31
C ALA A 304 19.77 -13.92 -14.93
N VAL A 305 20.13 -12.72 -14.46
CA VAL A 305 21.33 -12.02 -14.93
C VAL A 305 22.60 -12.76 -14.52
N ALA A 306 22.68 -13.24 -13.28
CA ALA A 306 23.85 -13.97 -12.76
C ALA A 306 24.14 -15.27 -13.54
N GLU A 307 23.11 -15.97 -13.99
CA GLU A 307 23.23 -17.20 -14.80
C GLU A 307 23.25 -16.96 -16.31
N GLN A 308 23.35 -15.70 -16.74
CA GLN A 308 23.36 -15.32 -18.16
C GLN A 308 22.14 -15.84 -18.94
N PHE A 309 20.99 -15.83 -18.31
CA PHE A 309 19.74 -16.28 -18.89
C PHE A 309 19.35 -15.39 -20.09
N ASN A 310 18.76 -15.97 -21.14
CA ASN A 310 18.37 -15.23 -22.34
C ASN A 310 17.08 -14.42 -22.06
N ILE A 311 17.26 -13.24 -21.47
CA ILE A 311 16.19 -12.33 -21.07
C ILE A 311 15.36 -11.89 -22.28
N ASN A 312 16.01 -11.59 -23.43
CA ASN A 312 15.30 -11.16 -24.64
C ASN A 312 14.34 -12.24 -25.14
N GLU A 313 14.79 -13.48 -25.22
CA GLU A 313 13.95 -14.59 -25.62
C GLU A 313 12.78 -14.79 -24.65
N PHE A 314 13.05 -14.72 -23.35
CA PHE A 314 12.04 -14.88 -22.30
C PHE A 314 10.96 -13.81 -22.35
N LEU A 315 11.33 -12.54 -22.53
CA LEU A 315 10.39 -11.42 -22.67
C LEU A 315 9.52 -11.54 -23.93
N ASN A 316 10.03 -12.17 -25.00
CA ASN A 316 9.31 -12.31 -26.27
C ASN A 316 8.50 -13.62 -26.37
N ALA A 317 8.89 -14.69 -25.66
CA ALA A 317 8.26 -16.01 -25.76
C ALA A 317 6.89 -16.12 -25.04
N ASN A 318 6.58 -15.22 -24.11
CA ASN A 318 5.42 -15.33 -23.22
C ASN A 318 4.31 -14.30 -23.51
N VAL A 319 4.07 -13.96 -24.77
CA VAL A 319 3.09 -12.92 -25.12
C VAL A 319 1.65 -13.47 -25.09
N LYS A 320 1.11 -13.77 -23.91
CA LYS A 320 -0.32 -13.66 -23.69
C LYS A 320 -0.64 -12.23 -23.26
N GLN A 321 -0.77 -11.33 -24.23
CA GLN A 321 -1.20 -9.97 -23.97
C GLN A 321 -2.65 -9.99 -23.44
N VAL A 322 -2.82 -9.59 -22.21
CA VAL A 322 -4.12 -9.12 -21.72
C VAL A 322 -4.22 -7.68 -22.23
N LYS A 323 -4.81 -7.51 -23.43
CA LYS A 323 -5.20 -6.16 -23.86
C LYS A 323 -6.27 -5.67 -22.88
N LYS A 324 -6.16 -4.38 -22.53
CA LYS A 324 -7.27 -3.68 -21.87
C LYS A 324 -8.52 -4.05 -22.66
N ASN A 325 -9.48 -4.75 -22.06
CA ASN A 325 -10.82 -4.76 -22.60
C ASN A 325 -11.17 -3.30 -22.78
N ILE A 326 -11.28 -2.87 -24.03
CA ILE A 326 -11.65 -1.48 -24.37
C ILE A 326 -12.82 -1.18 -23.48
N ASN A 327 -12.61 -0.26 -22.55
CA ASN A 327 -13.68 0.17 -21.67
C ASN A 327 -14.66 0.85 -22.62
N LEU A 328 -15.74 0.13 -22.99
CA LEU A 328 -16.76 0.62 -23.91
C LEU A 328 -17.30 2.00 -23.48
N LEU A 329 -17.01 2.39 -22.25
CA LEU A 329 -17.36 3.70 -21.69
C LEU A 329 -16.43 4.82 -22.16
N ASP A 330 -15.13 4.61 -22.38
CA ASP A 330 -14.21 5.73 -22.68
C ASP A 330 -14.46 6.30 -24.09
N ASP A 331 -14.65 5.44 -25.09
CA ASP A 331 -15.02 5.88 -26.46
C ASP A 331 -16.51 6.24 -26.59
N SER A 332 -17.38 5.68 -25.75
CA SER A 332 -18.81 5.96 -25.78
C SER A 332 -19.18 7.29 -25.11
N LEU A 333 -18.32 7.81 -24.21
CA LEU A 333 -18.53 9.06 -23.49
C LEU A 333 -17.89 10.28 -24.17
N LEU A 334 -17.22 10.12 -25.31
CA LEU A 334 -16.76 11.26 -26.08
C LEU A 334 -17.96 12.09 -26.54
N ILE A 335 -18.01 13.34 -26.11
CA ILE A 335 -19.11 14.28 -26.38
C ILE A 335 -19.40 14.37 -27.89
N ASN A 336 -18.41 14.13 -28.74
CA ASN A 336 -18.53 14.12 -30.21
C ASN A 336 -19.47 13.02 -30.75
N ARG A 337 -19.78 11.97 -29.97
CA ARG A 337 -20.76 10.93 -30.31
C ARG A 337 -22.21 11.38 -30.05
N PHE A 338 -22.36 12.45 -29.28
CA PHE A 338 -23.67 13.01 -28.95
C PHE A 338 -24.01 14.25 -29.78
N VAL A 339 -23.21 14.53 -30.83
CA VAL A 339 -23.48 15.60 -31.80
C VAL A 339 -24.40 15.04 -32.90
N GLY A 340 -25.65 15.48 -32.90
CA GLY A 340 -26.69 15.02 -33.83
C GLY A 340 -27.90 14.45 -33.09
N ASP A 341 -28.89 14.00 -33.87
CA ASP A 341 -30.08 13.36 -33.32
C ASP A 341 -29.69 12.01 -32.67
N ALA A 342 -30.20 11.75 -31.48
CA ALA A 342 -29.96 10.49 -30.77
C ALA A 342 -30.45 9.31 -31.64
N PRO A 343 -29.64 8.26 -31.88
CA PRO A 343 -30.07 7.10 -32.61
C PRO A 343 -31.30 6.49 -31.95
N GLN A 344 -32.33 6.18 -32.75
CA GLN A 344 -33.55 5.57 -32.23
C GLN A 344 -33.20 4.25 -31.55
N GLN A 345 -33.61 4.11 -30.29
CA GLN A 345 -33.49 2.86 -29.55
C GLN A 345 -34.29 1.76 -30.26
N LYS A 346 -33.59 0.71 -30.71
CA LYS A 346 -34.28 -0.50 -31.22
C LYS A 346 -34.72 -1.37 -30.04
N PHE A 347 -35.83 -2.03 -30.22
CA PHE A 347 -36.42 -2.88 -29.20
C PHE A 347 -36.55 -4.30 -29.73
N LEU A 348 -36.26 -5.29 -28.87
CA LEU A 348 -36.59 -6.69 -29.08
C LEU A 348 -38.13 -6.90 -28.94
N ILE A 349 -38.72 -6.24 -27.95
CA ILE A 349 -40.16 -6.12 -27.77
C ILE A 349 -40.45 -4.62 -27.73
N ALA A 350 -41.29 -4.16 -28.65
CA ALA A 350 -41.61 -2.75 -28.84
C ALA A 350 -41.89 -2.04 -27.51
N ASN A 351 -41.18 -0.97 -27.24
CA ASN A 351 -41.27 -0.13 -26.03
C ASN A 351 -41.09 -0.83 -24.67
N THR A 352 -40.68 -2.12 -24.67
CA THR A 352 -40.59 -2.93 -23.44
C THR A 352 -39.18 -3.48 -23.23
N LEU A 353 -38.60 -4.18 -24.19
CA LEU A 353 -37.27 -4.77 -24.10
C LEU A 353 -36.34 -4.14 -25.13
N PRO A 354 -35.46 -3.21 -24.74
CA PRO A 354 -34.51 -2.62 -25.66
C PRO A 354 -33.48 -3.63 -26.16
N LEU A 355 -33.08 -3.50 -27.42
CA LEU A 355 -32.09 -4.36 -28.05
C LEU A 355 -30.68 -3.89 -27.69
N ALA A 356 -29.75 -4.85 -27.51
CA ALA A 356 -28.31 -4.61 -27.26
C ALA A 356 -27.98 -3.84 -25.95
N VAL A 357 -28.87 -3.87 -24.96
CA VAL A 357 -28.59 -3.38 -23.61
C VAL A 357 -28.84 -4.49 -22.57
N PRO A 358 -28.06 -4.52 -21.46
CA PRO A 358 -28.31 -5.45 -20.38
C PRO A 358 -29.67 -5.19 -19.72
N ILE A 359 -30.44 -6.26 -19.49
CA ILE A 359 -31.75 -6.17 -18.85
C ILE A 359 -31.75 -7.04 -17.61
N ILE A 360 -32.28 -6.51 -16.50
CA ILE A 360 -32.38 -7.23 -15.23
C ILE A 360 -33.85 -7.58 -15.01
N PHE A 361 -34.18 -8.89 -14.95
CA PHE A 361 -35.46 -9.39 -14.48
C PHE A 361 -35.41 -9.62 -12.97
N SER A 362 -36.14 -8.81 -12.21
CA SER A 362 -36.26 -8.95 -10.77
C SER A 362 -37.66 -9.32 -10.34
N ALA A 363 -37.79 -10.35 -9.54
CA ALA A 363 -39.05 -10.75 -8.91
C ALA A 363 -38.75 -11.63 -7.68
N ALA A 364 -39.76 -11.89 -6.85
CA ALA A 364 -39.66 -12.79 -5.70
C ALA A 364 -39.17 -14.20 -6.08
N GLY A 365 -38.64 -14.95 -5.11
CA GLY A 365 -38.33 -16.36 -5.31
C GLY A 365 -39.54 -17.14 -5.84
N ASP A 366 -39.30 -18.20 -6.62
CA ASP A 366 -40.32 -19.11 -7.19
C ASP A 366 -41.39 -18.46 -8.08
N SER A 367 -41.14 -17.22 -8.54
CA SER A 367 -42.08 -16.49 -9.43
C SER A 367 -42.01 -16.86 -10.90
N GLY A 368 -41.30 -17.93 -11.27
CA GLY A 368 -41.19 -18.40 -12.65
C GLY A 368 -40.27 -17.60 -13.57
N LYS A 369 -39.37 -16.71 -13.02
CA LYS A 369 -38.44 -15.89 -13.82
C LYS A 369 -37.66 -16.70 -14.86
N GLY A 370 -37.10 -17.85 -14.44
CA GLY A 370 -36.32 -18.72 -15.31
C GLY A 370 -37.13 -19.27 -16.49
N MET A 371 -38.37 -19.68 -16.24
CA MET A 371 -39.28 -20.16 -17.29
C MET A 371 -39.64 -19.05 -18.25
N MET A 372 -39.91 -17.85 -17.76
CA MET A 372 -40.21 -16.69 -18.60
C MET A 372 -39.02 -16.29 -19.48
N THR A 373 -37.80 -16.32 -18.94
CA THR A 373 -36.58 -16.04 -19.70
C THR A 373 -36.31 -17.09 -20.77
N LEU A 374 -36.59 -18.36 -20.45
CA LEU A 374 -36.43 -19.46 -21.40
C LEU A 374 -37.48 -19.37 -22.53
N ASP A 375 -38.74 -19.07 -22.20
CA ASP A 375 -39.82 -18.86 -23.18
C ASP A 375 -39.48 -17.68 -24.11
N LEU A 376 -39.00 -16.57 -23.57
CA LEU A 376 -38.53 -15.44 -24.35
C LEU A 376 -37.38 -15.83 -25.29
N ALA A 377 -36.38 -16.55 -24.81
CA ALA A 377 -35.25 -17.00 -25.63
C ALA A 377 -35.68 -17.93 -26.77
N MET A 378 -36.61 -18.87 -26.51
CA MET A 378 -37.12 -19.79 -27.52
C MET A 378 -37.91 -19.05 -28.58
N LYS A 379 -38.75 -18.09 -28.21
CA LYS A 379 -39.57 -17.30 -29.15
C LYS A 379 -38.70 -16.42 -30.03
N VAL A 380 -37.69 -15.75 -29.44
CA VAL A 380 -36.73 -14.95 -30.20
C VAL A 380 -35.96 -15.81 -31.20
N SER A 381 -35.45 -16.97 -30.78
CA SER A 381 -34.67 -17.87 -31.66
C SER A 381 -35.50 -18.53 -32.78
N SER A 382 -36.79 -18.72 -32.57
CA SER A 382 -37.69 -19.33 -33.52
C SER A 382 -38.53 -18.37 -34.35
N GLY A 383 -38.40 -17.05 -34.13
CA GLY A 383 -39.21 -16.02 -34.78
C GLY A 383 -40.71 -16.10 -34.42
N GLN A 384 -41.05 -16.74 -33.30
CA GLN A 384 -42.43 -16.90 -32.87
C GLN A 384 -42.95 -15.63 -32.18
N PRO A 385 -44.21 -15.25 -32.37
CA PRO A 385 -44.77 -14.07 -31.71
C PRO A 385 -44.77 -14.25 -30.19
N MET A 386 -44.51 -13.15 -29.45
CA MET A 386 -44.59 -13.12 -27.99
C MET A 386 -46.06 -13.25 -27.54
N SER A 387 -46.25 -13.79 -26.33
CA SER A 387 -47.60 -13.85 -25.74
C SER A 387 -48.14 -12.45 -25.44
N GLU A 388 -49.45 -12.29 -25.35
CA GLU A 388 -50.14 -11.04 -25.06
C GLU A 388 -49.63 -10.35 -23.79
N ALA A 389 -49.12 -11.10 -22.80
CA ALA A 389 -48.55 -10.60 -21.58
C ALA A 389 -47.32 -9.65 -21.78
N PHE A 390 -46.69 -9.71 -22.95
CA PHE A 390 -45.54 -8.85 -23.30
C PHE A 390 -45.85 -7.89 -24.45
N GLY A 391 -47.11 -7.62 -24.71
CA GLY A 391 -47.52 -6.68 -25.75
C GLY A 391 -47.56 -7.24 -27.17
N GLY A 392 -47.37 -8.55 -27.35
CA GLY A 392 -47.77 -9.30 -28.55
C GLY A 392 -46.90 -9.19 -29.79
N HIS A 393 -45.90 -8.33 -29.85
CA HIS A 393 -45.10 -8.11 -31.06
C HIS A 393 -43.61 -8.18 -30.81
N ILE A 394 -42.92 -9.05 -31.56
CA ILE A 394 -41.47 -8.97 -31.77
C ILE A 394 -41.25 -7.93 -32.86
N SER A 395 -40.36 -6.95 -32.63
CA SER A 395 -40.00 -6.01 -33.68
C SER A 395 -39.30 -6.75 -34.82
N GLU A 396 -39.62 -6.45 -36.05
CA GLU A 396 -38.85 -6.93 -37.21
C GLU A 396 -37.44 -6.37 -37.13
N PHE A 397 -36.43 -7.24 -37.31
CA PHE A 397 -35.02 -6.90 -37.25
C PHE A 397 -34.53 -6.32 -38.58
#